data_15db405fb1cd027b842a2002b6ee958a
#
_entry.id   15db405fb1cd027b842a2002b6ee958a
#
_cell.length_a   1.000
_cell.length_b   1.000
_cell.length_c   1.000
_cell.angle_alpha   90.00
_cell.angle_beta   90.00
_cell.angle_gamma   90.00
#
_symmetry.space_group_name_H-M   'P 1'
#
loop_
_entity.id
_entity.type
_entity.pdbx_description
1 polymer ?
#
loop_
_entity_poly.entity_id
_entity_poly.type
_entity_poly.pdbx_seq_one_letter_code
_entity_poly.pdbx_strand_id
1 'polypeptide(L)'
;MAIASDVLGVVGNTPLVHLSRIGKGLKPRIVAKLEMLNPGGSVKDRIGLAMIEDAETRGVLKPGGTIVEPTSGNTGVGLAIAAALKGYRLVCTMADKQSQEKRDILRAYGAEVVICPTAVPPDSPQSYYKVAERLAKELPGGFMPGQYWNQQNVAAHYRSTGPELWAQTEGKITHFVLGIGTGGTVTGAGRYLKEQNPNVQIVGADPEGSLYTGEVHPYKTEGIGEDFWPGTFDPKLVDRWVRVSDRDSFLTARRITREEGILAGVSSGTAMFAALEVAKDLEAKALVVVLLPDSGKSYLSKLYNDEWMRQNGFLQRFAHLLRVGDVIRDREGGTPQIVVISRSATVRSAIDTMQRYGISQIPVVADGTAASVNDIVGSVQERTMLDRVFREPALVDATVERVMEAPFPVVQANEDVERLYAELAGGVPALLAVDDGRPVSVITKADLLEFVAHQRREAR
;
A
#
# COMPACT_ATOMS: atom_id res chain seq x y z
N MET A 1 -25.46 14.61 29.07
CA MET A 1 -25.33 14.25 27.61
C MET A 1 -26.69 14.50 26.96
N ALA A 2 -26.74 15.29 25.90
CA ALA A 2 -27.96 15.45 25.12
C ALA A 2 -28.11 14.24 24.18
N ILE A 3 -29.30 13.68 24.09
CA ILE A 3 -29.62 12.64 23.10
C ILE A 3 -29.79 13.35 21.76
N ALA A 4 -29.01 12.94 20.72
CA ALA A 4 -29.20 13.46 19.35
C ALA A 4 -30.54 12.97 18.78
N SER A 5 -31.18 13.78 17.97
CA SER A 5 -32.46 13.43 17.32
C SER A 5 -32.31 12.27 16.31
N ASP A 6 -31.19 12.24 15.66
CA ASP A 6 -30.80 11.22 14.67
C ASP A 6 -29.27 11.19 14.51
N VAL A 7 -28.75 10.35 13.59
CA VAL A 7 -27.33 10.19 13.39
C VAL A 7 -26.66 11.42 12.74
N LEU A 8 -27.41 12.31 12.08
CA LEU A 8 -26.85 13.56 11.54
C LEU A 8 -26.41 14.53 12.64
N GLY A 9 -27.12 14.49 13.80
CA GLY A 9 -26.77 15.27 14.97
C GLY A 9 -25.47 14.89 15.69
N VAL A 10 -24.80 13.80 15.27
CA VAL A 10 -23.50 13.39 15.80
C VAL A 10 -22.35 13.56 14.80
N VAL A 11 -22.61 14.21 13.65
CA VAL A 11 -21.57 14.58 12.70
C VAL A 11 -20.70 15.68 13.29
N GLY A 12 -19.39 15.52 13.22
CA GLY A 12 -18.45 16.48 13.83
C GLY A 12 -18.09 16.15 15.27
N ASN A 13 -17.54 17.12 15.98
CA ASN A 13 -16.99 16.97 17.34
C ASN A 13 -16.06 15.77 17.48
N THR A 14 -15.34 15.42 16.44
CA THR A 14 -14.39 14.31 16.42
C THR A 14 -13.23 14.58 17.39
N PRO A 15 -12.68 13.57 18.07
CA PRO A 15 -11.65 13.80 19.08
C PRO A 15 -10.29 14.11 18.48
N LEU A 16 -9.45 14.80 19.31
CA LEU A 16 -8.00 14.82 19.14
C LEU A 16 -7.36 13.75 20.01
N VAL A 17 -6.42 12.98 19.47
CA VAL A 17 -5.66 11.93 20.15
C VAL A 17 -4.18 12.21 20.06
N HIS A 18 -3.48 12.13 21.21
CA HIS A 18 -2.02 12.25 21.23
C HIS A 18 -1.35 11.01 20.65
N LEU A 19 -0.41 11.19 19.73
CA LEU A 19 0.34 10.12 19.09
C LEU A 19 1.72 10.00 19.75
N SER A 20 1.88 9.02 20.63
CA SER A 20 3.10 8.90 21.45
C SER A 20 4.13 7.92 20.91
N ARG A 21 3.73 7.04 19.97
CA ARG A 21 4.60 5.98 19.45
C ARG A 21 5.18 6.31 18.09
N ILE A 22 4.34 6.68 17.13
CA ILE A 22 4.78 6.98 15.75
C ILE A 22 5.68 8.22 15.71
N GLY A 23 5.49 9.18 16.63
CA GLY A 23 6.31 10.38 16.80
C GLY A 23 7.47 10.23 17.80
N LYS A 24 7.78 9.01 18.25
CA LYS A 24 8.83 8.78 19.25
C LYS A 24 10.19 9.34 18.80
N GLY A 25 10.80 10.14 19.66
CA GLY A 25 12.09 10.81 19.39
C GLY A 25 11.97 12.19 18.74
N LEU A 26 10.78 12.62 18.34
CA LEU A 26 10.52 13.99 17.89
C LEU A 26 10.25 14.90 19.09
N LYS A 27 10.65 16.18 18.99
CA LYS A 27 10.49 17.15 20.08
C LYS A 27 9.05 17.66 20.24
N PRO A 28 8.31 18.03 19.15
CA PRO A 28 6.98 18.61 19.25
C PRO A 28 5.94 17.55 19.64
N ARG A 29 4.81 18.03 20.17
CA ARG A 29 3.63 17.19 20.39
C ARG A 29 2.90 17.01 19.06
N ILE A 30 2.61 15.75 18.69
CA ILE A 30 1.81 15.40 17.53
C ILE A 30 0.47 14.84 18.01
N VAL A 31 -0.63 15.41 17.53
CA VAL A 31 -1.99 14.95 17.81
C VAL A 31 -2.75 14.72 16.52
N ALA A 32 -3.61 13.71 16.50
CA ALA A 32 -4.43 13.36 15.35
C ALA A 32 -5.88 13.77 15.55
N LYS A 33 -6.48 14.47 14.58
CA LYS A 33 -7.92 14.71 14.46
C LYS A 33 -8.55 13.51 13.76
N LEU A 34 -9.37 12.73 14.47
CA LEU A 34 -9.89 11.44 14.00
C LEU A 34 -11.21 11.61 13.26
N GLU A 35 -11.19 12.04 12.01
CA GLU A 35 -12.39 12.23 11.20
C GLU A 35 -13.09 10.91 10.79
N MET A 36 -12.41 9.77 10.93
CA MET A 36 -13.03 8.46 10.76
C MET A 36 -14.08 8.13 11.83
N LEU A 37 -14.19 8.92 12.89
CA LEU A 37 -15.20 8.76 13.94
C LEU A 37 -16.52 9.49 13.64
N ASN A 38 -16.62 10.20 12.53
CA ASN A 38 -17.93 10.59 12.00
C ASN A 38 -18.76 9.33 11.67
N PRO A 39 -20.10 9.41 11.66
CA PRO A 39 -21.00 8.27 11.44
C PRO A 39 -20.71 7.46 10.17
N GLY A 40 -20.43 8.13 9.06
CA GLY A 40 -20.07 7.51 7.78
C GLY A 40 -18.58 7.15 7.67
N GLY A 41 -17.79 7.42 8.70
CA GLY A 41 -16.39 7.03 8.78
C GLY A 41 -15.42 7.97 8.07
N SER A 42 -15.80 9.21 7.77
CA SER A 42 -14.89 10.17 7.14
C SER A 42 -15.22 11.64 7.37
N VAL A 43 -14.24 12.48 7.06
CA VAL A 43 -14.38 13.96 7.04
C VAL A 43 -15.48 14.45 6.08
N LYS A 44 -15.90 13.63 5.12
CA LYS A 44 -16.88 13.99 4.10
C LYS A 44 -18.34 13.97 4.60
N ASP A 45 -18.61 13.39 5.77
CA ASP A 45 -19.91 13.45 6.40
C ASP A 45 -20.34 14.91 6.66
N ARG A 46 -19.36 15.76 7.06
CA ARG A 46 -19.58 17.18 7.32
C ARG A 46 -20.07 17.92 6.08
N ILE A 47 -19.45 17.68 4.94
CA ILE A 47 -19.81 18.39 3.70
C ILE A 47 -21.06 17.79 3.05
N GLY A 48 -21.25 16.46 3.17
CA GLY A 48 -22.46 15.79 2.66
C GLY A 48 -23.72 16.40 3.25
N LEU A 49 -23.76 16.53 4.57
CA LEU A 49 -24.87 17.17 5.27
C LEU A 49 -25.04 18.65 4.88
N ALA A 50 -23.95 19.43 4.93
CA ALA A 50 -24.01 20.87 4.67
C ALA A 50 -24.48 21.21 3.25
N MET A 51 -24.06 20.45 2.24
CA MET A 51 -24.46 20.67 0.86
C MET A 51 -25.97 20.34 0.64
N ILE A 52 -26.50 19.35 1.33
CA ILE A 52 -27.93 19.00 1.25
C ILE A 52 -28.77 20.07 1.95
N GLU A 53 -28.41 20.47 3.16
CA GLU A 53 -29.17 21.51 3.92
C GLU A 53 -29.20 22.85 3.21
N ASP A 54 -28.10 23.26 2.58
CA ASP A 54 -28.06 24.44 1.74
C ASP A 54 -28.98 24.33 0.53
N ALA A 55 -28.97 23.15 -0.15
CA ALA A 55 -29.81 22.92 -1.31
C ALA A 55 -31.33 22.93 -0.97
N GLU A 56 -31.69 22.37 0.19
CA GLU A 56 -33.04 22.46 0.76
C GLU A 56 -33.43 23.90 1.04
N THR A 57 -32.57 24.65 1.74
CA THR A 57 -32.79 26.04 2.10
C THR A 57 -33.01 26.94 0.87
N ARG A 58 -32.22 26.70 -0.19
CA ARG A 58 -32.39 27.41 -1.47
C ARG A 58 -33.52 26.90 -2.34
N GLY A 59 -34.19 25.83 -1.93
CA GLY A 59 -35.31 25.22 -2.68
C GLY A 59 -34.90 24.53 -3.99
N VAL A 60 -33.59 24.28 -4.20
CA VAL A 60 -33.10 23.59 -5.40
C VAL A 60 -33.19 22.06 -5.26
N LEU A 61 -33.17 21.55 -4.04
CA LEU A 61 -33.46 20.16 -3.71
C LEU A 61 -34.82 20.10 -2.98
N LYS A 62 -35.80 19.47 -3.60
CA LYS A 62 -37.15 19.34 -3.06
C LYS A 62 -37.39 17.96 -2.45
N PRO A 63 -38.31 17.78 -1.49
CA PRO A 63 -38.66 16.48 -0.94
C PRO A 63 -38.90 15.43 -2.03
N GLY A 64 -38.31 14.24 -1.89
CA GLY A 64 -38.37 13.17 -2.88
C GLY A 64 -37.46 13.36 -4.11
N GLY A 65 -36.66 14.42 -4.16
CA GLY A 65 -35.71 14.67 -5.24
C GLY A 65 -34.59 13.63 -5.31
N THR A 66 -33.82 13.67 -6.40
CA THR A 66 -32.70 12.76 -6.67
C THR A 66 -31.38 13.49 -6.56
N ILE A 67 -30.51 13.06 -5.67
CA ILE A 67 -29.12 13.53 -5.55
C ILE A 67 -28.26 12.72 -6.48
N VAL A 68 -27.42 13.36 -7.30
CA VAL A 68 -26.45 12.71 -8.18
C VAL A 68 -25.07 13.29 -7.92
N GLU A 69 -24.08 12.47 -7.56
CA GLU A 69 -22.73 12.96 -7.28
C GLU A 69 -21.65 12.06 -7.90
N PRO A 70 -20.67 12.64 -8.63
CA PRO A 70 -19.47 11.93 -9.01
C PRO A 70 -18.54 11.85 -7.80
N THR A 71 -18.24 10.63 -7.31
CA THR A 71 -17.48 10.46 -6.07
C THR A 71 -16.58 9.24 -6.06
N SER A 72 -15.45 9.35 -5.35
CA SER A 72 -14.54 8.23 -5.06
C SER A 72 -15.00 7.38 -3.85
N GLY A 73 -16.11 7.72 -3.19
CA GLY A 73 -16.70 6.95 -2.10
C GLY A 73 -17.09 7.77 -0.87
N ASN A 74 -16.15 8.41 -0.18
CA ASN A 74 -16.44 9.07 1.12
C ASN A 74 -17.51 10.15 1.04
N THR A 75 -17.48 11.02 0.03
CA THR A 75 -18.53 12.03 -0.15
C THR A 75 -19.90 11.39 -0.44
N GLY A 76 -19.91 10.31 -1.24
CA GLY A 76 -21.11 9.52 -1.47
C GLY A 76 -21.70 8.96 -0.17
N VAL A 77 -20.85 8.50 0.77
CA VAL A 77 -21.33 8.00 2.08
C VAL A 77 -21.95 9.12 2.91
N GLY A 78 -21.30 10.28 3.01
CA GLY A 78 -21.87 11.44 3.71
C GLY A 78 -23.21 11.89 3.13
N LEU A 79 -23.33 11.90 1.80
CA LEU A 79 -24.60 12.16 1.09
C LEU A 79 -25.61 11.04 1.33
N ALA A 80 -25.18 9.77 1.36
CA ALA A 80 -26.07 8.62 1.53
C ALA A 80 -26.76 8.60 2.90
N ILE A 81 -26.03 8.92 3.97
CA ILE A 81 -26.60 9.04 5.31
C ILE A 81 -27.69 10.11 5.35
N ALA A 82 -27.39 11.30 4.81
CA ALA A 82 -28.35 12.39 4.77
C ALA A 82 -29.55 12.08 3.85
N ALA A 83 -29.31 11.46 2.70
CA ALA A 83 -30.36 11.05 1.77
C ALA A 83 -31.31 10.01 2.38
N ALA A 84 -30.76 8.99 3.06
CA ALA A 84 -31.56 7.95 3.72
C ALA A 84 -32.51 8.54 4.79
N LEU A 85 -31.99 9.47 5.61
CA LEU A 85 -32.77 10.07 6.69
C LEU A 85 -33.78 11.13 6.21
N LYS A 86 -33.47 11.84 5.13
CA LYS A 86 -34.30 12.91 4.58
C LYS A 86 -35.22 12.44 3.42
N GLY A 87 -35.17 11.16 3.05
CA GLY A 87 -36.03 10.56 2.02
C GLY A 87 -35.67 10.94 0.58
N TYR A 88 -34.40 11.18 0.28
CA TYR A 88 -33.92 11.43 -1.07
C TYR A 88 -33.41 10.15 -1.74
N ARG A 89 -33.59 10.06 -3.05
CA ARG A 89 -32.90 9.08 -3.88
C ARG A 89 -31.44 9.54 -4.09
N LEU A 90 -30.48 8.63 -4.03
CA LEU A 90 -29.07 8.94 -4.28
C LEU A 90 -28.54 8.06 -5.41
N VAL A 91 -27.88 8.69 -6.38
CA VAL A 91 -27.13 8.04 -7.46
C VAL A 91 -25.68 8.50 -7.41
N CYS A 92 -24.75 7.58 -7.19
CA CYS A 92 -23.31 7.86 -7.22
C CYS A 92 -22.70 7.33 -8.51
N THR A 93 -21.99 8.18 -9.26
CA THR A 93 -21.16 7.72 -10.36
C THR A 93 -19.73 7.52 -9.86
N MET A 94 -19.14 6.37 -10.16
CA MET A 94 -17.81 5.98 -9.65
C MET A 94 -16.93 5.43 -10.75
N ALA A 95 -15.65 5.77 -10.71
CA ALA A 95 -14.66 5.14 -11.58
C ALA A 95 -14.46 3.65 -11.23
N ASP A 96 -14.24 2.81 -12.24
CA ASP A 96 -14.09 1.36 -12.09
C ASP A 96 -12.84 0.93 -11.26
N LYS A 97 -11.86 1.81 -11.09
CA LYS A 97 -10.68 1.60 -10.23
C LYS A 97 -10.99 1.61 -8.72
N GLN A 98 -12.15 2.12 -8.30
CA GLN A 98 -12.52 2.19 -6.89
C GLN A 98 -12.76 0.80 -6.29
N SER A 99 -12.46 0.64 -5.00
CA SER A 99 -12.58 -0.65 -4.31
C SER A 99 -14.03 -1.16 -4.26
N GLN A 100 -14.19 -2.48 -4.16
CA GLN A 100 -15.52 -3.09 -4.03
C GLN A 100 -16.19 -2.67 -2.72
N GLU A 101 -15.41 -2.57 -1.64
CA GLU A 101 -15.90 -2.16 -0.31
C GLU A 101 -16.62 -0.80 -0.37
N LYS A 102 -16.05 0.18 -1.09
CA LYS A 102 -16.67 1.51 -1.24
C LYS A 102 -18.01 1.45 -1.96
N ARG A 103 -18.11 0.60 -2.99
CA ARG A 103 -19.35 0.40 -3.76
C ARG A 103 -20.43 -0.24 -2.90
N ASP A 104 -20.06 -1.25 -2.11
CA ASP A 104 -20.98 -2.01 -1.27
C ASP A 104 -21.48 -1.20 -0.09
N ILE A 105 -20.64 -0.33 0.50
CA ILE A 105 -21.07 0.61 1.53
C ILE A 105 -22.17 1.55 1.00
N LEU A 106 -21.97 2.13 -0.19
CA LEU A 106 -22.98 3.01 -0.79
C LEU A 106 -24.31 2.28 -1.04
N ARG A 107 -24.25 1.06 -1.59
CA ARG A 107 -25.45 0.22 -1.82
C ARG A 107 -26.14 -0.15 -0.51
N ALA A 108 -25.39 -0.41 0.56
CA ALA A 108 -25.95 -0.71 1.89
C ALA A 108 -26.79 0.46 2.46
N TYR A 109 -26.42 1.71 2.12
CA TYR A 109 -27.24 2.88 2.44
C TYR A 109 -28.40 3.12 1.47
N GLY A 110 -28.59 2.26 0.46
CA GLY A 110 -29.63 2.40 -0.54
C GLY A 110 -29.28 3.27 -1.76
N ALA A 111 -28.02 3.67 -1.92
CA ALA A 111 -27.58 4.43 -3.07
C ALA A 111 -27.46 3.54 -4.32
N GLU A 112 -27.85 4.08 -5.47
CA GLU A 112 -27.55 3.50 -6.78
C GLU A 112 -26.09 3.84 -7.16
N VAL A 113 -25.33 2.84 -7.62
CA VAL A 113 -23.93 3.02 -8.02
C VAL A 113 -23.76 2.72 -9.50
N VAL A 114 -23.42 3.76 -10.26
CA VAL A 114 -23.13 3.68 -11.70
C VAL A 114 -21.63 3.65 -11.90
N ILE A 115 -21.12 2.55 -12.46
CA ILE A 115 -19.69 2.38 -12.70
C ILE A 115 -19.32 2.94 -14.07
N CYS A 116 -18.30 3.78 -14.10
CA CYS A 116 -17.79 4.44 -15.31
C CYS A 116 -16.34 4.05 -15.53
N PRO A 117 -15.85 4.01 -16.79
CA PRO A 117 -14.44 3.71 -17.07
C PRO A 117 -13.51 4.78 -16.51
N THR A 118 -12.36 4.33 -15.97
CA THR A 118 -11.27 5.24 -15.52
C THR A 118 -10.41 5.72 -16.68
N ALA A 119 -10.23 4.88 -17.72
CA ALA A 119 -9.31 5.13 -18.82
C ALA A 119 -9.93 6.03 -19.92
N VAL A 120 -10.61 7.11 -19.51
CA VAL A 120 -11.18 8.12 -20.42
C VAL A 120 -10.86 9.53 -19.91
N PRO A 121 -10.70 10.53 -20.81
CA PRO A 121 -10.52 11.91 -20.39
C PRO A 121 -11.69 12.43 -19.55
N PRO A 122 -11.48 13.40 -18.63
CA PRO A 122 -12.54 13.94 -17.78
C PRO A 122 -13.73 14.56 -18.54
N ASP A 123 -13.50 15.09 -19.73
CA ASP A 123 -14.51 15.69 -20.62
C ASP A 123 -15.23 14.66 -21.50
N SER A 124 -14.80 13.41 -21.50
CA SER A 124 -15.49 12.33 -22.22
C SER A 124 -16.91 12.14 -21.71
N PRO A 125 -17.91 11.94 -22.58
CA PRO A 125 -19.30 11.62 -22.20
C PRO A 125 -19.40 10.36 -21.32
N GLN A 126 -18.41 9.48 -21.32
CA GLN A 126 -18.34 8.25 -20.52
C GLN A 126 -17.65 8.47 -19.16
N SER A 127 -17.03 9.62 -18.92
CA SER A 127 -16.41 9.92 -17.64
C SER A 127 -17.45 9.96 -16.54
N TYR A 128 -17.09 9.54 -15.33
CA TYR A 128 -18.00 9.54 -14.20
C TYR A 128 -18.49 10.96 -13.86
N TYR A 129 -17.77 12.01 -14.21
CA TYR A 129 -18.21 13.40 -14.10
C TYR A 129 -19.34 13.72 -15.08
N LYS A 130 -19.16 13.41 -16.38
CA LYS A 130 -20.15 13.70 -17.41
C LYS A 130 -21.40 12.84 -17.32
N VAL A 131 -21.25 11.60 -16.88
CA VAL A 131 -22.39 10.72 -16.57
C VAL A 131 -23.20 11.30 -15.41
N ALA A 132 -22.57 11.81 -14.34
CA ALA A 132 -23.27 12.47 -13.26
C ALA A 132 -24.03 13.73 -13.72
N GLU A 133 -23.35 14.62 -14.49
CA GLU A 133 -24.00 15.81 -15.06
C GLU A 133 -25.22 15.48 -15.90
N ARG A 134 -25.15 14.42 -16.72
CA ARG A 134 -26.26 13.95 -17.54
C ARG A 134 -27.41 13.40 -16.68
N LEU A 135 -27.10 12.51 -15.74
CA LEU A 135 -28.11 11.92 -14.86
C LEU A 135 -28.79 12.96 -13.99
N ALA A 136 -28.10 13.97 -13.50
CA ALA A 136 -28.70 15.05 -12.74
C ALA A 136 -29.72 15.89 -13.57
N LYS A 137 -29.56 15.95 -14.88
CA LYS A 137 -30.52 16.62 -15.80
C LYS A 137 -31.68 15.74 -16.21
N GLU A 138 -31.42 14.44 -16.37
CA GLU A 138 -32.43 13.47 -16.88
C GLU A 138 -33.35 12.93 -15.78
N LEU A 139 -32.85 12.80 -14.53
CA LEU A 139 -33.65 12.22 -13.46
C LEU A 139 -34.59 13.23 -12.83
N PRO A 140 -35.82 12.79 -12.42
CA PRO A 140 -36.78 13.67 -11.79
C PRO A 140 -36.28 14.32 -10.51
N GLY A 141 -36.34 15.65 -10.43
CA GLY A 141 -35.80 16.40 -9.28
C GLY A 141 -34.29 16.24 -9.08
N GLY A 142 -33.56 16.01 -10.16
CA GLY A 142 -32.13 15.78 -10.13
C GLY A 142 -31.34 17.00 -9.66
N PHE A 143 -30.48 16.80 -8.68
CA PHE A 143 -29.61 17.80 -8.10
C PHE A 143 -28.19 17.23 -7.93
N MET A 144 -27.18 17.98 -8.36
CA MET A 144 -25.77 17.63 -8.19
C MET A 144 -25.13 18.56 -7.16
N PRO A 145 -24.74 18.05 -5.99
CA PRO A 145 -24.04 18.83 -4.95
C PRO A 145 -22.74 19.47 -5.44
N GLY A 146 -21.90 18.74 -6.18
CA GLY A 146 -20.71 19.26 -6.82
C GLY A 146 -19.62 19.65 -5.85
N GLN A 147 -19.09 18.70 -5.10
CA GLN A 147 -18.14 18.93 -4.00
C GLN A 147 -16.90 19.80 -4.35
N TYR A 148 -16.50 19.82 -5.61
CA TYR A 148 -15.34 20.58 -6.08
C TYR A 148 -15.58 22.09 -6.27
N TRP A 149 -16.86 22.49 -6.38
CA TRP A 149 -17.26 23.86 -6.69
C TRP A 149 -18.18 24.46 -5.66
N ASN A 150 -18.85 23.63 -4.89
CA ASN A 150 -19.84 24.04 -3.90
C ASN A 150 -19.18 24.65 -2.65
N GLN A 151 -19.41 25.94 -2.43
CA GLN A 151 -18.80 26.67 -1.29
C GLN A 151 -19.30 26.19 0.07
N GLN A 152 -20.38 25.39 0.14
CA GLN A 152 -20.77 24.74 1.40
C GLN A 152 -19.78 23.68 1.86
N ASN A 153 -18.96 23.14 0.97
CA ASN A 153 -17.80 22.34 1.35
C ASN A 153 -16.83 23.16 2.22
N VAL A 154 -16.49 24.36 1.81
CA VAL A 154 -15.63 25.28 2.59
C VAL A 154 -16.34 25.73 3.88
N ALA A 155 -17.58 26.15 3.77
CA ALA A 155 -18.37 26.69 4.89
C ALA A 155 -18.58 25.65 6.00
N ALA A 156 -18.76 24.37 5.67
CA ALA A 156 -18.87 23.28 6.65
C ALA A 156 -17.64 23.21 7.55
N HIS A 157 -16.45 23.25 6.96
CA HIS A 157 -15.20 23.20 7.71
C HIS A 157 -14.89 24.49 8.47
N TYR A 158 -15.26 25.63 7.92
CA TYR A 158 -15.13 26.91 8.61
C TYR A 158 -16.02 26.96 9.86
N ARG A 159 -17.26 26.47 9.79
CA ARG A 159 -18.21 26.48 10.90
C ARG A 159 -18.04 25.35 11.92
N SER A 160 -17.31 24.26 11.57
CA SER A 160 -17.17 23.12 12.45
C SER A 160 -15.71 22.74 12.69
N THR A 161 -14.99 22.23 11.70
CA THR A 161 -13.62 21.68 11.86
C THR A 161 -12.62 22.69 12.40
N GLY A 162 -12.64 23.93 11.89
CA GLY A 162 -11.79 25.01 12.38
C GLY A 162 -12.04 25.36 13.86
N PRO A 163 -13.27 25.69 14.26
CA PRO A 163 -13.64 25.91 15.66
C PRO A 163 -13.32 24.76 16.60
N GLU A 164 -13.58 23.50 16.18
CA GLU A 164 -13.25 22.32 16.97
C GLU A 164 -11.74 22.21 17.21
N LEU A 165 -10.91 22.37 16.18
CA LEU A 165 -9.44 22.34 16.28
C LEU A 165 -8.94 23.43 17.24
N TRP A 166 -9.44 24.64 17.11
CA TRP A 166 -9.06 25.76 17.97
C TRP A 166 -9.43 25.51 19.44
N ALA A 167 -10.66 25.13 19.70
CA ALA A 167 -11.15 24.86 21.05
C ALA A 167 -10.44 23.66 21.71
N GLN A 168 -10.30 22.54 20.99
CA GLN A 168 -9.66 21.32 21.49
C GLN A 168 -8.16 21.48 21.77
N THR A 169 -7.51 22.42 21.11
CA THR A 169 -6.09 22.76 21.36
C THR A 169 -5.93 23.95 22.30
N GLU A 170 -7.02 24.49 22.83
CA GLU A 170 -7.02 25.71 23.67
C GLU A 170 -6.27 26.88 22.99
N GLY A 171 -6.41 26.97 21.67
CA GLY A 171 -5.70 27.96 20.85
C GLY A 171 -4.18 27.76 20.73
N LYS A 172 -3.64 26.63 21.21
CA LYS A 172 -2.19 26.34 21.23
C LYS A 172 -1.67 25.67 19.95
N ILE A 173 -2.54 25.36 18.98
CA ILE A 173 -2.15 24.79 17.69
C ILE A 173 -1.13 25.70 16.98
N THR A 174 -0.02 25.10 16.54
CA THR A 174 1.02 25.82 15.76
C THR A 174 1.08 25.37 14.30
N HIS A 175 0.79 24.11 14.05
CA HIS A 175 0.81 23.51 12.71
C HIS A 175 -0.44 22.68 12.50
N PHE A 176 -1.12 22.89 11.37
CA PHE A 176 -2.23 22.06 10.90
C PHE A 176 -1.81 21.35 9.63
N VAL A 177 -1.72 20.03 9.68
CA VAL A 177 -1.24 19.17 8.59
C VAL A 177 -2.38 18.33 8.07
N LEU A 178 -2.62 18.34 6.75
CA LEU A 178 -3.68 17.57 6.13
C LEU A 178 -3.37 17.24 4.67
N GLY A 179 -3.93 16.12 4.18
CA GLY A 179 -3.97 15.83 2.75
C GLY A 179 -5.00 16.71 2.04
N ILE A 180 -4.68 17.20 0.86
CA ILE A 180 -5.53 18.12 0.09
C ILE A 180 -6.09 17.40 -1.14
N GLY A 181 -7.44 17.23 -1.18
CA GLY A 181 -8.20 16.83 -2.36
C GLY A 181 -9.02 18.03 -2.85
N THR A 182 -10.35 18.06 -2.62
CA THR A 182 -11.20 19.20 -3.03
C THR A 182 -10.77 20.56 -2.49
N GLY A 183 -9.90 20.61 -1.50
CA GLY A 183 -9.43 21.84 -0.87
C GLY A 183 -10.41 22.45 0.17
N GLY A 184 -11.62 21.94 0.28
CA GLY A 184 -12.63 22.51 1.20
C GLY A 184 -12.20 22.52 2.66
N THR A 185 -11.58 21.43 3.14
CA THR A 185 -11.10 21.31 4.52
C THR A 185 -10.00 22.33 4.82
N VAL A 186 -8.98 22.42 3.96
CA VAL A 186 -7.86 23.37 4.15
C VAL A 186 -8.35 24.80 4.05
N THR A 187 -9.24 25.09 3.09
CA THR A 187 -9.77 26.44 2.89
C THR A 187 -10.66 26.86 4.07
N GLY A 188 -11.58 26.00 4.50
CA GLY A 188 -12.50 26.35 5.59
C GLY A 188 -11.81 26.37 6.95
N ALA A 189 -11.20 25.28 7.37
CA ALA A 189 -10.54 25.18 8.67
C ALA A 189 -9.27 26.06 8.73
N GLY A 190 -8.47 26.11 7.66
CA GLY A 190 -7.27 26.93 7.58
C GLY A 190 -7.58 28.42 7.68
N ARG A 191 -8.62 28.91 6.98
CA ARG A 191 -9.09 30.29 7.10
C ARG A 191 -9.47 30.63 8.54
N TYR A 192 -10.31 29.80 9.16
CA TYR A 192 -10.70 29.99 10.55
C TYR A 192 -9.48 30.06 11.49
N LEU A 193 -8.56 29.11 11.38
CA LEU A 193 -7.36 29.08 12.21
C LEU A 193 -6.47 30.31 12.02
N LYS A 194 -6.27 30.74 10.77
CA LYS A 194 -5.52 31.96 10.45
C LYS A 194 -6.17 33.28 10.97
N GLU A 195 -7.49 33.31 10.99
CA GLU A 195 -8.24 34.42 11.60
C GLU A 195 -8.08 34.46 13.12
N GLN A 196 -8.00 33.30 13.79
CA GLN A 196 -7.73 33.26 15.22
C GLN A 196 -6.25 33.55 15.56
N ASN A 197 -5.32 33.01 14.77
CA ASN A 197 -3.89 33.25 14.91
C ASN A 197 -3.20 33.11 13.54
N PRO A 198 -2.77 34.25 12.93
CA PRO A 198 -2.13 34.24 11.62
C PRO A 198 -0.78 33.50 11.57
N ASN A 199 -0.17 33.18 12.72
CA ASN A 199 1.09 32.43 12.80
C ASN A 199 0.89 30.91 12.71
N VAL A 200 -0.34 30.39 12.75
CA VAL A 200 -0.59 28.96 12.54
C VAL A 200 -0.14 28.59 11.14
N GLN A 201 0.76 27.61 11.05
CA GLN A 201 1.26 27.09 9.78
C GLN A 201 0.33 26.01 9.22
N ILE A 202 -0.14 26.20 8.01
CA ILE A 202 -0.96 25.23 7.28
C ILE A 202 -0.04 24.42 6.35
N VAL A 203 0.02 23.13 6.56
CA VAL A 203 0.88 22.23 5.79
C VAL A 203 0.01 21.33 4.91
N GLY A 204 0.14 21.46 3.61
CA GLY A 204 -0.48 20.60 2.63
C GLY A 204 0.37 19.35 2.34
N ALA A 205 -0.20 18.17 2.56
CA ALA A 205 0.38 16.92 2.12
C ALA A 205 -0.23 16.52 0.77
N ASP A 206 0.62 16.28 -0.23
CA ASP A 206 0.20 16.04 -1.59
C ASP A 206 0.87 14.80 -2.16
N PRO A 207 0.14 13.88 -2.82
CA PRO A 207 0.75 12.73 -3.45
C PRO A 207 1.58 13.14 -4.66
N GLU A 208 2.70 12.46 -4.86
CA GLU A 208 3.46 12.58 -6.11
C GLU A 208 2.57 12.24 -7.29
N GLY A 209 2.51 13.12 -8.29
CA GLY A 209 1.64 13.01 -9.46
C GLY A 209 0.38 13.88 -9.39
N SER A 210 0.15 14.59 -8.30
CA SER A 210 -0.89 15.61 -8.20
C SER A 210 -0.43 16.95 -8.79
N LEU A 211 -1.38 17.69 -9.37
CA LEU A 211 -1.16 19.03 -9.94
C LEU A 211 -0.68 20.05 -8.91
N TYR A 212 -1.01 19.88 -7.63
CA TYR A 212 -0.72 20.90 -6.61
C TYR A 212 0.77 21.13 -6.39
N THR A 213 1.59 20.09 -6.52
CA THR A 213 3.03 20.16 -6.27
C THR A 213 3.92 19.72 -7.42
N GLY A 214 3.36 19.37 -8.57
CA GLY A 214 4.19 18.90 -9.68
C GLY A 214 3.44 18.55 -10.96
N GLU A 215 4.09 17.75 -11.79
CA GLU A 215 3.50 17.23 -13.02
C GLU A 215 2.48 16.14 -12.72
N VAL A 216 1.38 16.14 -13.47
CA VAL A 216 0.30 15.16 -13.32
C VAL A 216 0.74 13.82 -13.90
N HIS A 217 0.75 12.80 -13.07
CA HIS A 217 0.95 11.41 -13.47
C HIS A 217 0.17 10.45 -12.56
N PRO A 218 -0.07 9.19 -12.95
CA PRO A 218 -0.84 8.24 -12.15
C PRO A 218 -0.21 7.96 -10.78
N TYR A 219 -1.04 7.96 -9.73
CA TYR A 219 -0.71 7.55 -8.38
C TYR A 219 -1.83 6.67 -7.78
N LYS A 220 -1.55 5.97 -6.68
CA LYS A 220 -2.46 5.00 -6.04
C LYS A 220 -3.11 5.51 -4.76
N THR A 221 -2.61 6.59 -4.20
CA THR A 221 -3.21 7.27 -3.06
C THR A 221 -4.61 7.75 -3.45
N GLU A 222 -5.60 7.49 -2.59
CA GLU A 222 -7.01 7.81 -2.85
C GLU A 222 -7.49 8.92 -1.93
N GLY A 223 -8.37 9.79 -2.44
CA GLY A 223 -9.10 10.81 -1.67
C GLY A 223 -8.38 12.14 -1.48
N ILE A 224 -7.17 12.27 -1.97
CA ILE A 224 -6.37 13.50 -2.01
C ILE A 224 -5.56 13.56 -3.31
N GLY A 225 -5.05 14.76 -3.63
CA GLY A 225 -4.42 15.05 -4.91
C GLY A 225 -5.46 15.19 -6.03
N GLU A 226 -5.21 16.08 -6.98
CA GLU A 226 -6.10 16.36 -8.10
C GLU A 226 -5.30 16.63 -9.39
N ASP A 227 -5.96 16.53 -10.53
CA ASP A 227 -5.46 16.86 -11.86
C ASP A 227 -6.00 18.21 -12.39
N PHE A 228 -6.76 18.92 -11.57
CA PHE A 228 -7.28 20.27 -11.82
C PHE A 228 -7.36 21.09 -10.53
N TRP A 229 -7.61 22.39 -10.62
CA TRP A 229 -7.78 23.30 -9.48
C TRP A 229 -9.27 23.40 -9.09
N PRO A 230 -9.69 22.84 -7.94
CA PRO A 230 -11.07 22.97 -7.48
C PRO A 230 -11.41 24.40 -7.07
N GLY A 231 -12.64 24.86 -7.34
CA GLY A 231 -13.12 26.17 -6.92
C GLY A 231 -13.34 26.31 -5.40
N THR A 232 -13.26 25.22 -4.65
CA THR A 232 -13.30 25.20 -3.18
C THR A 232 -11.91 25.31 -2.55
N PHE A 233 -10.84 25.32 -3.35
CA PHE A 233 -9.46 25.40 -2.86
C PHE A 233 -8.87 26.82 -2.95
N ASP A 234 -8.40 27.35 -1.83
CA ASP A 234 -7.60 28.58 -1.76
C ASP A 234 -6.12 28.21 -1.46
N PRO A 235 -5.26 28.15 -2.49
CA PRO A 235 -3.87 27.77 -2.31
C PRO A 235 -3.04 28.74 -1.48
N LYS A 236 -3.49 30.00 -1.32
CA LYS A 236 -2.80 31.04 -0.53
C LYS A 236 -2.78 30.72 0.96
N LEU A 237 -3.66 29.83 1.42
CA LEU A 237 -3.70 29.42 2.82
C LEU A 237 -2.62 28.39 3.17
N VAL A 238 -2.02 27.71 2.19
CA VAL A 238 -1.01 26.69 2.41
C VAL A 238 0.37 27.35 2.52
N ASP A 239 0.96 27.29 3.71
CA ASP A 239 2.28 27.88 3.98
C ASP A 239 3.43 26.97 3.54
N ARG A 240 3.24 25.64 3.62
CA ARG A 240 4.25 24.64 3.24
C ARG A 240 3.60 23.43 2.57
N TRP A 241 4.25 22.93 1.52
CA TRP A 241 3.87 21.68 0.86
C TRP A 241 4.87 20.58 1.18
N VAL A 242 4.36 19.36 1.35
CA VAL A 242 5.15 18.13 1.44
C VAL A 242 4.62 17.15 0.40
N ARG A 243 5.48 16.84 -0.58
CA ARG A 243 5.19 15.77 -1.56
C ARG A 243 5.48 14.43 -0.91
N VAL A 244 4.58 13.47 -1.13
CA VAL A 244 4.66 12.16 -0.50
C VAL A 244 4.44 11.08 -1.54
N SER A 245 5.38 10.13 -1.61
CA SER A 245 5.24 9.00 -2.51
C SER A 245 4.07 8.08 -2.08
N ASP A 246 3.51 7.32 -3.03
CA ASP A 246 2.55 6.27 -2.71
C ASP A 246 3.10 5.31 -1.66
N ARG A 247 4.35 4.87 -1.83
CA ARG A 247 5.00 3.95 -0.88
C ARG A 247 5.02 4.49 0.54
N ASP A 248 5.41 5.74 0.73
CA ASP A 248 5.48 6.37 2.05
C ASP A 248 4.09 6.58 2.64
N SER A 249 3.10 6.93 1.82
CA SER A 249 1.70 7.04 2.21
C SER A 249 1.15 5.71 2.74
N PHE A 250 1.34 4.63 1.98
CA PHE A 250 0.84 3.30 2.34
C PHE A 250 1.56 2.72 3.57
N LEU A 251 2.88 2.82 3.64
CA LEU A 251 3.64 2.32 4.79
C LEU A 251 3.34 3.10 6.06
N THR A 252 3.21 4.43 5.97
CA THR A 252 2.90 5.26 7.14
C THR A 252 1.47 5.02 7.65
N ALA A 253 0.48 4.79 6.78
CA ALA A 253 -0.87 4.40 7.20
C ALA A 253 -0.87 3.08 7.99
N ARG A 254 -0.08 2.10 7.56
CA ARG A 254 0.12 0.83 8.29
C ARG A 254 0.82 1.05 9.63
N ARG A 255 1.79 1.96 9.71
CA ARG A 255 2.45 2.34 10.97
C ARG A 255 1.47 2.98 11.95
N ILE A 256 0.62 3.92 11.52
CA ILE A 256 -0.44 4.49 12.35
C ILE A 256 -1.27 3.36 12.97
N THR A 257 -1.67 2.38 12.17
CA THR A 257 -2.50 1.27 12.63
C THR A 257 -1.79 0.37 13.64
N ARG A 258 -0.53 0.03 13.39
CA ARG A 258 0.23 -0.91 14.23
C ARG A 258 0.80 -0.25 15.49
N GLU A 259 1.22 1.00 15.39
CA GLU A 259 1.90 1.72 16.48
C GLU A 259 0.89 2.45 17.38
N GLU A 260 -0.18 3.02 16.81
CA GLU A 260 -1.16 3.84 17.56
C GLU A 260 -2.55 3.19 17.72
N GLY A 261 -2.77 2.03 17.08
CA GLY A 261 -4.06 1.32 17.15
C GLY A 261 -5.19 1.99 16.35
N ILE A 262 -4.87 2.92 15.45
CA ILE A 262 -5.85 3.67 14.65
C ILE A 262 -5.90 3.08 13.24
N LEU A 263 -6.98 2.38 12.88
CA LEU A 263 -7.16 1.84 11.54
C LEU A 263 -7.46 2.97 10.55
N ALA A 264 -6.40 3.47 9.90
CA ALA A 264 -6.42 4.68 9.08
C ALA A 264 -6.45 4.37 7.57
N GLY A 265 -7.06 5.25 6.77
CA GLY A 265 -7.00 5.18 5.31
C GLY A 265 -5.65 5.68 4.75
N VAL A 266 -5.43 5.50 3.44
CA VAL A 266 -4.15 5.81 2.80
C VAL A 266 -3.79 7.30 2.88
N SER A 267 -4.76 8.20 2.68
CA SER A 267 -4.55 9.65 2.79
C SER A 267 -4.19 10.12 4.21
N SER A 268 -4.59 9.36 5.24
CA SER A 268 -4.12 9.55 6.61
C SER A 268 -2.62 9.27 6.72
N GLY A 269 -2.12 8.27 5.98
CA GLY A 269 -0.68 7.96 5.91
C GLY A 269 0.10 9.10 5.25
N THR A 270 -0.42 9.67 4.16
CA THR A 270 0.16 10.83 3.47
C THR A 270 0.27 12.03 4.41
N ALA A 271 -0.83 12.38 5.10
CA ALA A 271 -0.85 13.49 6.05
C ALA A 271 0.10 13.26 7.24
N MET A 272 0.14 12.04 7.76
CA MET A 272 1.03 11.68 8.87
C MET A 272 2.49 11.70 8.45
N PHE A 273 2.84 11.19 7.26
CA PHE A 273 4.21 11.29 6.76
C PHE A 273 4.66 12.75 6.70
N ALA A 274 3.82 13.62 6.13
CA ALA A 274 4.12 15.06 6.08
C ALA A 274 4.26 15.68 7.49
N ALA A 275 3.41 15.28 8.44
CA ALA A 275 3.50 15.74 9.82
C ALA A 275 4.82 15.32 10.49
N LEU A 276 5.26 14.08 10.28
CA LEU A 276 6.53 13.57 10.81
C LEU A 276 7.73 14.31 10.19
N GLU A 277 7.70 14.56 8.87
CA GLU A 277 8.77 15.31 8.19
C GLU A 277 8.88 16.75 8.70
N VAL A 278 7.76 17.46 8.84
CA VAL A 278 7.74 18.82 9.39
C VAL A 278 8.20 18.83 10.86
N ALA A 279 7.78 17.85 11.64
CA ALA A 279 8.10 17.78 13.07
C ALA A 279 9.60 17.63 13.37
N LYS A 280 10.41 17.13 12.43
CA LYS A 280 11.89 17.03 12.60
C LYS A 280 12.55 18.37 12.87
N ASP A 281 12.01 19.43 12.27
CA ASP A 281 12.58 20.78 12.31
C ASP A 281 11.99 21.65 13.44
N LEU A 282 11.03 21.11 14.22
CA LEU A 282 10.26 21.88 15.20
C LEU A 282 10.77 21.69 16.63
N GLU A 283 10.59 22.75 17.43
CA GLU A 283 10.93 22.72 18.86
C GLU A 283 9.79 22.12 19.72
N ALA A 284 10.12 21.74 20.97
CA ALA A 284 9.20 21.06 21.90
C ALA A 284 7.91 21.85 22.20
N LYS A 285 7.92 23.18 22.03
CA LYS A 285 6.73 24.03 22.24
C LYS A 285 5.70 23.93 21.12
N ALA A 286 6.06 23.34 19.97
CA ALA A 286 5.15 23.23 18.85
C ALA A 286 4.07 22.15 19.10
N LEU A 287 2.85 22.45 18.68
CA LEU A 287 1.71 21.51 18.67
C LEU A 287 1.29 21.29 17.22
N VAL A 288 1.59 20.10 16.72
CA VAL A 288 1.26 19.67 15.36
C VAL A 288 -0.03 18.88 15.39
N VAL A 289 -1.06 19.37 14.73
CA VAL A 289 -2.32 18.65 14.55
C VAL A 289 -2.36 18.08 13.14
N VAL A 290 -2.47 16.76 13.03
CA VAL A 290 -2.65 16.06 11.75
C VAL A 290 -4.08 15.58 11.62
N LEU A 291 -4.73 15.89 10.48
CA LEU A 291 -6.07 15.39 10.19
C LEU A 291 -6.00 14.03 9.51
N LEU A 292 -6.63 13.03 10.13
CA LEU A 292 -6.79 11.68 9.58
C LEU A 292 -8.20 11.56 9.01
N PRO A 293 -8.37 11.64 7.67
CA PRO A 293 -9.68 11.93 7.08
C PRO A 293 -10.65 10.76 7.04
N ASP A 294 -10.15 9.50 7.02
CA ASP A 294 -11.04 8.34 6.90
C ASP A 294 -10.47 7.06 7.52
N SER A 295 -11.35 6.04 7.60
CA SER A 295 -11.04 4.72 8.15
C SER A 295 -10.37 3.80 7.11
N GLY A 296 -9.45 2.96 7.58
CA GLY A 296 -8.85 1.88 6.81
C GLY A 296 -9.81 0.76 6.38
N LYS A 297 -11.05 0.73 6.91
CA LYS A 297 -12.06 -0.28 6.56
C LYS A 297 -12.35 -0.35 5.06
N SER A 298 -12.26 0.78 4.36
CA SER A 298 -12.49 0.85 2.91
C SER A 298 -11.28 0.45 2.05
N TYR A 299 -10.19 -0.03 2.67
CA TYR A 299 -8.91 -0.32 2.01
C TYR A 299 -8.34 -1.68 2.39
N LEU A 300 -9.15 -2.61 2.92
CA LEU A 300 -8.70 -3.92 3.38
C LEU A 300 -8.12 -4.77 2.25
N SER A 301 -8.70 -4.70 1.07
CA SER A 301 -8.24 -5.43 -0.12
C SER A 301 -6.98 -4.83 -0.78
N LYS A 302 -6.55 -3.63 -0.38
CA LYS A 302 -5.39 -2.92 -0.92
C LYS A 302 -4.34 -2.64 0.16
N LEU A 303 -4.49 -1.54 0.90
CA LEU A 303 -3.56 -1.04 1.92
C LEU A 303 -3.20 -2.11 2.97
N TYR A 304 -4.16 -2.93 3.39
CA TYR A 304 -3.97 -3.96 4.42
C TYR A 304 -3.81 -5.37 3.86
N ASN A 305 -3.75 -5.53 2.55
CA ASN A 305 -3.45 -6.78 1.87
C ASN A 305 -1.96 -6.82 1.49
N ASP A 306 -1.20 -7.70 2.12
CA ASP A 306 0.25 -7.80 1.90
C ASP A 306 0.60 -8.21 0.47
N GLU A 307 -0.22 -9.07 -0.16
CA GLU A 307 0.01 -9.48 -1.55
C GLU A 307 -0.17 -8.30 -2.50
N TRP A 308 -1.26 -7.52 -2.34
CA TRP A 308 -1.46 -6.31 -3.11
C TRP A 308 -0.32 -5.30 -2.92
N MET A 309 0.14 -5.13 -1.68
CA MET A 309 1.26 -4.24 -1.35
C MET A 309 2.57 -4.67 -2.02
N ARG A 310 2.84 -5.99 -2.09
CA ARG A 310 4.02 -6.54 -2.80
C ARG A 310 3.90 -6.37 -4.32
N GLN A 311 2.74 -6.66 -4.90
CA GLN A 311 2.48 -6.48 -6.33
C GLN A 311 2.67 -5.03 -6.79
N ASN A 312 2.44 -4.06 -5.89
CA ASN A 312 2.65 -2.65 -6.16
C ASN A 312 4.03 -2.12 -5.71
N GLY A 313 4.94 -2.99 -5.26
CA GLY A 313 6.30 -2.61 -4.86
C GLY A 313 6.41 -1.86 -3.53
N PHE A 314 5.34 -1.80 -2.74
CA PHE A 314 5.32 -1.08 -1.45
C PHE A 314 5.89 -1.91 -0.30
N LEU A 315 5.75 -3.24 -0.36
CA LEU A 315 6.45 -4.18 0.52
C LEU A 315 7.50 -4.92 -0.29
N GLN A 316 8.68 -5.03 0.28
CA GLN A 316 9.70 -5.90 -0.29
C GLN A 316 9.19 -7.35 -0.28
N ARG A 317 9.49 -8.09 -1.32
CA ARG A 317 9.35 -9.54 -1.28
C ARG A 317 10.30 -10.05 -0.20
N PHE A 318 9.89 -11.01 0.61
CA PHE A 318 10.75 -11.63 1.64
C PHE A 318 12.10 -12.10 1.08
N ALA A 319 12.16 -12.37 -0.22
CA ALA A 319 13.33 -12.82 -0.93
C ALA A 319 14.56 -11.88 -0.79
N HIS A 320 14.37 -10.55 -0.70
CA HIS A 320 15.51 -9.61 -0.57
C HIS A 320 16.23 -9.62 0.79
N LEU A 321 15.68 -10.27 1.79
CA LEU A 321 16.33 -10.45 3.09
C LEU A 321 16.99 -11.82 3.22
N LEU A 322 16.66 -12.77 2.33
CA LEU A 322 17.15 -14.13 2.36
C LEU A 322 18.36 -14.29 1.43
N ARG A 323 19.40 -14.89 1.97
CA ARG A 323 20.63 -15.18 1.24
C ARG A 323 20.69 -16.65 0.85
N VAL A 324 21.45 -16.98 -0.16
CA VAL A 324 21.74 -18.36 -0.55
C VAL A 324 22.24 -19.18 0.66
N GLY A 325 23.03 -18.55 1.54
CA GLY A 325 23.49 -19.16 2.80
C GLY A 325 22.36 -19.53 3.77
N ASP A 326 21.19 -18.89 3.71
CA ASP A 326 20.05 -19.26 4.53
C ASP A 326 19.45 -20.58 4.06
N VAL A 327 19.35 -20.77 2.74
CA VAL A 327 18.90 -22.04 2.14
C VAL A 327 19.82 -23.22 2.54
N ILE A 328 21.13 -22.95 2.62
CA ILE A 328 22.12 -23.97 3.03
C ILE A 328 21.96 -24.33 4.50
N ARG A 329 21.70 -23.35 5.37
CA ARG A 329 21.52 -23.55 6.82
C ARG A 329 20.22 -24.24 7.20
N ASP A 330 19.17 -24.05 6.41
CA ASP A 330 17.83 -24.60 6.65
C ASP A 330 17.71 -26.10 6.36
N ARG A 331 18.72 -26.71 5.74
CA ARG A 331 18.72 -28.14 5.44
C ARG A 331 18.72 -28.97 6.71
N GLU A 332 17.65 -29.74 6.93
CA GLU A 332 17.58 -30.76 7.97
C GLU A 332 18.30 -32.03 7.51
N GLY A 333 19.21 -32.55 8.37
CA GLY A 333 19.76 -33.91 8.23
C GLY A 333 21.26 -34.00 7.96
N GLY A 334 21.87 -35.08 8.42
CA GLY A 334 23.31 -35.36 8.46
C GLY A 334 24.03 -35.58 7.12
N THR A 335 23.55 -35.03 6.03
CA THR A 335 24.24 -35.03 4.75
C THR A 335 25.45 -34.07 4.84
N PRO A 336 26.66 -34.48 4.40
CA PRO A 336 27.79 -33.55 4.32
C PRO A 336 27.43 -32.30 3.53
N GLN A 337 27.94 -31.14 3.94
CA GLN A 337 27.62 -29.86 3.26
C GLN A 337 27.90 -29.93 1.76
N ILE A 338 28.94 -30.64 1.35
CA ILE A 338 29.23 -30.93 -0.06
C ILE A 338 29.73 -32.36 -0.22
N VAL A 339 29.21 -33.06 -1.21
CA VAL A 339 29.67 -34.39 -1.65
C VAL A 339 30.31 -34.22 -3.03
N VAL A 340 31.55 -34.66 -3.19
CA VAL A 340 32.28 -34.58 -4.46
C VAL A 340 32.76 -35.95 -4.88
N ILE A 341 33.08 -36.14 -6.16
CA ILE A 341 33.70 -37.37 -6.68
C ILE A 341 34.88 -37.06 -7.57
N SER A 342 35.94 -37.89 -7.51
CA SER A 342 37.07 -37.76 -8.42
C SER A 342 36.69 -38.12 -9.85
N ARG A 343 37.23 -37.42 -10.84
CA ARG A 343 37.11 -37.74 -12.27
C ARG A 343 37.62 -39.14 -12.61
N SER A 344 38.58 -39.66 -11.82
CA SER A 344 39.16 -41.00 -11.97
C SER A 344 38.32 -42.10 -11.31
N ALA A 345 37.35 -41.79 -10.48
CA ALA A 345 36.41 -42.73 -9.90
C ALA A 345 35.56 -43.39 -10.97
N THR A 346 34.95 -44.56 -10.68
CA THR A 346 34.07 -45.23 -11.62
C THR A 346 32.66 -44.64 -11.58
N VAL A 347 31.90 -44.76 -12.67
CA VAL A 347 30.49 -44.38 -12.74
C VAL A 347 29.67 -45.17 -11.70
N ARG A 348 30.01 -46.42 -11.43
CA ARG A 348 29.41 -47.23 -10.35
C ARG A 348 29.56 -46.54 -9.00
N SER A 349 30.78 -46.06 -8.69
CA SER A 349 31.06 -45.31 -7.44
C SER A 349 30.22 -44.02 -7.35
N ALA A 350 29.99 -43.33 -8.47
CA ALA A 350 29.10 -42.15 -8.51
C ALA A 350 27.64 -42.53 -8.18
N ILE A 351 27.13 -43.66 -8.76
CA ILE A 351 25.78 -44.16 -8.48
C ILE A 351 25.65 -44.52 -7.00
N ASP A 352 26.60 -45.28 -6.46
CA ASP A 352 26.60 -45.71 -5.05
C ASP A 352 26.63 -44.46 -4.11
N THR A 353 27.40 -43.43 -4.48
CA THR A 353 27.46 -42.16 -3.74
C THR A 353 26.13 -41.40 -3.77
N MET A 354 25.49 -41.31 -4.94
CA MET A 354 24.16 -40.70 -5.07
C MET A 354 23.11 -41.43 -4.21
N GLN A 355 23.09 -42.76 -4.25
CA GLN A 355 22.15 -43.55 -3.44
C GLN A 355 22.43 -43.42 -1.94
N ARG A 356 23.70 -43.46 -1.53
CA ARG A 356 24.11 -43.32 -0.11
C ARG A 356 23.62 -42.04 0.52
N TYR A 357 23.75 -40.94 -0.20
CA TYR A 357 23.46 -39.60 0.32
C TYR A 357 22.08 -39.06 -0.12
N GLY A 358 21.32 -39.80 -0.94
CA GLY A 358 20.01 -39.35 -1.44
C GLY A 358 20.09 -38.14 -2.34
N ILE A 359 21.20 -38.01 -3.10
CA ILE A 359 21.48 -36.83 -3.96
C ILE A 359 21.47 -37.26 -5.44
N SER A 360 21.05 -36.37 -6.31
CA SER A 360 20.97 -36.61 -7.76
C SER A 360 22.05 -35.89 -8.57
N GLN A 361 22.93 -35.17 -7.90
CA GLN A 361 23.95 -34.31 -8.55
C GLN A 361 25.21 -34.22 -7.70
N ILE A 362 26.37 -34.43 -8.33
CA ILE A 362 27.67 -34.42 -7.66
C ILE A 362 28.68 -33.60 -8.47
N PRO A 363 29.35 -32.60 -7.88
CA PRO A 363 30.51 -31.95 -8.49
C PRO A 363 31.68 -32.93 -8.64
N VAL A 364 32.40 -32.84 -9.76
CA VAL A 364 33.54 -33.65 -10.07
C VAL A 364 34.82 -32.86 -9.81
N VAL A 365 35.74 -33.44 -9.03
CA VAL A 365 37.05 -32.87 -8.77
C VAL A 365 38.16 -33.58 -9.57
N ALA A 366 39.24 -32.87 -9.84
CA ALA A 366 40.41 -33.48 -10.53
C ALA A 366 41.00 -34.62 -9.69
N ASP A 367 41.34 -34.32 -8.43
CA ASP A 367 41.87 -35.28 -7.45
C ASP A 367 41.58 -34.78 -6.03
N GLY A 368 41.23 -35.68 -5.10
CA GLY A 368 41.09 -35.39 -3.67
C GLY A 368 39.82 -34.68 -3.26
N THR A 369 39.90 -33.57 -2.55
CA THR A 369 38.81 -32.79 -1.98
C THR A 369 38.66 -31.44 -2.67
N ALA A 370 37.43 -30.88 -2.69
CA ALA A 370 37.20 -29.53 -3.21
C ALA A 370 37.58 -28.47 -2.15
N ALA A 371 38.84 -28.07 -2.11
CA ALA A 371 39.29 -26.96 -1.24
C ALA A 371 38.95 -25.58 -1.83
N SER A 372 38.87 -25.49 -3.15
CA SER A 372 38.59 -24.27 -3.92
C SER A 372 37.56 -24.57 -5.02
N VAL A 373 36.84 -23.56 -5.45
CA VAL A 373 35.93 -23.64 -6.61
C VAL A 373 36.70 -24.07 -7.88
N ASN A 374 37.97 -23.74 -7.99
CA ASN A 374 38.81 -24.09 -9.12
C ASN A 374 39.17 -25.60 -9.17
N ASP A 375 38.98 -26.34 -8.09
CA ASP A 375 39.21 -27.79 -8.06
C ASP A 375 38.05 -28.55 -8.73
N ILE A 376 36.90 -27.90 -8.96
CA ILE A 376 35.73 -28.47 -9.61
C ILE A 376 35.92 -28.44 -11.13
N VAL A 377 36.11 -29.60 -11.72
CA VAL A 377 36.40 -29.76 -13.16
C VAL A 377 35.18 -30.21 -13.98
N GLY A 378 34.08 -30.62 -13.33
CA GLY A 378 32.87 -31.07 -13.98
C GLY A 378 31.74 -31.31 -13.00
N SER A 379 30.68 -31.95 -13.52
CA SER A 379 29.53 -32.40 -12.74
C SER A 379 29.01 -33.74 -13.29
N VAL A 380 28.36 -34.52 -12.44
CA VAL A 380 27.53 -35.67 -12.86
C VAL A 380 26.12 -35.52 -12.33
N GLN A 381 25.17 -35.85 -13.16
CA GLN A 381 23.74 -35.77 -12.89
C GLN A 381 23.10 -37.14 -13.09
N GLU A 382 22.26 -37.55 -12.15
CA GLU A 382 21.54 -38.84 -12.20
C GLU A 382 20.82 -39.05 -13.55
N ARG A 383 20.09 -38.04 -13.99
CA ARG A 383 19.30 -38.10 -15.25
C ARG A 383 20.17 -38.37 -16.48
N THR A 384 21.26 -37.64 -16.63
CA THR A 384 22.14 -37.79 -17.80
C THR A 384 22.92 -39.10 -17.74
N MET A 385 23.35 -39.46 -16.54
CA MET A 385 24.06 -40.73 -16.29
C MET A 385 23.18 -41.92 -16.58
N LEU A 386 21.88 -41.88 -16.17
CA LEU A 386 20.91 -42.94 -16.48
C LEU A 386 20.76 -43.16 -18.00
N ASP A 387 20.58 -42.08 -18.78
CA ASP A 387 20.44 -42.14 -20.24
C ASP A 387 21.70 -42.78 -20.90
N ARG A 388 22.89 -42.33 -20.48
CA ARG A 388 24.15 -42.82 -21.03
C ARG A 388 24.42 -44.27 -20.69
N VAL A 389 24.23 -44.69 -19.42
CA VAL A 389 24.42 -46.05 -18.98
C VAL A 389 23.38 -47.00 -19.57
N PHE A 390 22.13 -46.54 -19.75
CA PHE A 390 21.08 -47.31 -20.40
C PHE A 390 21.43 -47.65 -21.86
N ARG A 391 22.02 -46.68 -22.57
CA ARG A 391 22.43 -46.87 -23.98
C ARG A 391 23.73 -47.65 -24.12
N GLU A 392 24.65 -47.53 -23.17
CA GLU A 392 25.96 -48.18 -23.17
C GLU A 392 26.26 -48.76 -21.76
N PRO A 393 25.77 -49.93 -21.41
CA PRO A 393 25.92 -50.53 -20.06
C PRO A 393 27.37 -50.66 -19.58
N ALA A 394 28.35 -50.81 -20.48
CA ALA A 394 29.75 -50.89 -20.15
C ALA A 394 30.30 -49.62 -19.50
N LEU A 395 29.64 -48.48 -19.61
CA LEU A 395 29.99 -47.22 -18.97
C LEU A 395 29.93 -47.28 -17.43
N VAL A 396 29.24 -48.22 -16.83
CA VAL A 396 29.18 -48.39 -15.38
C VAL A 396 30.56 -48.61 -14.76
N ASP A 397 31.45 -49.32 -15.47
CA ASP A 397 32.82 -49.60 -15.02
C ASP A 397 33.85 -48.60 -15.57
N ALA A 398 33.42 -47.63 -16.38
CA ALA A 398 34.27 -46.56 -16.89
C ALA A 398 34.49 -45.48 -15.84
N THR A 399 35.49 -44.61 -16.09
CA THR A 399 35.74 -43.45 -15.24
C THR A 399 34.66 -42.35 -15.39
N VAL A 400 34.39 -41.60 -14.32
CA VAL A 400 33.48 -40.46 -14.28
C VAL A 400 33.83 -39.43 -15.36
N GLU A 401 35.08 -39.26 -15.68
CA GLU A 401 35.59 -38.37 -16.74
C GLU A 401 34.93 -38.59 -18.09
N ARG A 402 34.53 -39.86 -18.41
CA ARG A 402 33.83 -40.19 -19.67
C ARG A 402 32.37 -39.77 -19.75
N VAL A 403 31.76 -39.54 -18.58
CA VAL A 403 30.31 -39.22 -18.49
C VAL A 403 30.02 -37.89 -17.86
N MET A 404 31.02 -37.19 -17.30
CA MET A 404 30.81 -35.90 -16.67
C MET A 404 30.46 -34.81 -17.70
N GLU A 405 29.80 -33.81 -17.18
CA GLU A 405 29.41 -32.58 -17.88
C GLU A 405 30.19 -31.38 -17.36
N ALA A 406 29.92 -30.20 -17.90
CA ALA A 406 30.49 -28.93 -17.40
C ALA A 406 30.18 -28.74 -15.90
N PRO A 407 31.03 -28.01 -15.15
CA PRO A 407 30.74 -27.65 -13.77
C PRO A 407 29.39 -26.94 -13.63
N PHE A 408 28.73 -27.11 -12.49
CA PHE A 408 27.54 -26.33 -12.17
C PHE A 408 27.85 -24.82 -12.13
N PRO A 409 26.91 -23.95 -12.58
CA PRO A 409 27.05 -22.51 -12.38
C PRO A 409 27.22 -22.19 -10.90
N VAL A 410 28.01 -21.14 -10.61
CA VAL A 410 28.38 -20.75 -9.26
C VAL A 410 27.45 -19.63 -8.75
N VAL A 411 27.08 -19.72 -7.48
CA VAL A 411 26.37 -18.68 -6.72
C VAL A 411 27.09 -18.46 -5.39
N GLN A 412 27.23 -17.18 -4.97
CA GLN A 412 27.85 -16.87 -3.68
C GLN A 412 26.86 -17.06 -2.52
N ALA A 413 27.32 -17.54 -1.37
CA ALA A 413 26.50 -17.73 -0.18
C ALA A 413 25.85 -16.42 0.31
N ASN A 414 26.50 -15.28 0.09
CA ASN A 414 26.02 -13.95 0.45
C ASN A 414 25.13 -13.29 -0.61
N GLU A 415 24.90 -13.93 -1.75
CA GLU A 415 23.98 -13.42 -2.79
C GLU A 415 22.53 -13.60 -2.40
N ASP A 416 21.65 -12.84 -3.07
CA ASP A 416 20.22 -12.88 -2.89
C ASP A 416 19.63 -14.21 -3.39
N VAL A 417 18.69 -14.78 -2.64
CA VAL A 417 17.99 -16.02 -3.03
C VAL A 417 17.20 -15.88 -4.33
N GLU A 418 16.87 -14.66 -4.75
CA GLU A 418 16.19 -14.42 -6.04
C GLU A 418 17.06 -14.84 -7.23
N ARG A 419 18.37 -14.66 -7.17
CA ARG A 419 19.27 -15.13 -8.22
C ARG A 419 19.26 -16.66 -8.30
N LEU A 420 19.31 -17.33 -7.17
CA LEU A 420 19.17 -18.80 -7.10
C LEU A 420 17.86 -19.26 -7.74
N TYR A 421 16.75 -18.58 -7.40
CA TYR A 421 15.44 -18.88 -8.01
C TYR A 421 15.44 -18.68 -9.52
N ALA A 422 15.97 -17.58 -10.02
CA ALA A 422 15.97 -17.24 -11.45
C ALA A 422 16.72 -18.29 -12.28
N GLU A 423 17.89 -18.71 -11.83
CA GLU A 423 18.73 -19.74 -12.49
C GLU A 423 18.04 -21.11 -12.48
N LEU A 424 17.52 -21.55 -11.33
CA LEU A 424 16.83 -22.83 -11.19
C LEU A 424 15.52 -22.85 -11.98
N ALA A 425 14.74 -21.77 -11.99
CA ALA A 425 13.51 -21.63 -12.78
C ALA A 425 13.83 -21.61 -14.29
N GLY A 426 14.95 -21.02 -14.68
CA GLY A 426 15.47 -20.99 -16.06
C GLY A 426 15.93 -22.33 -16.63
N GLY A 427 15.93 -23.40 -15.82
CA GLY A 427 16.21 -24.76 -16.29
C GLY A 427 17.58 -25.30 -15.86
N VAL A 428 18.38 -24.53 -15.14
CA VAL A 428 19.64 -25.01 -14.53
C VAL A 428 19.30 -26.11 -13.52
N PRO A 429 19.94 -27.31 -13.59
CA PRO A 429 19.57 -28.45 -12.74
C PRO A 429 20.01 -28.25 -11.27
N ALA A 430 21.14 -27.60 -11.05
CA ALA A 430 21.70 -27.25 -9.74
C ALA A 430 22.71 -26.12 -9.85
N LEU A 431 22.98 -25.44 -8.73
CA LEU A 431 24.04 -24.45 -8.60
C LEU A 431 25.04 -24.88 -7.52
N LEU A 432 26.30 -24.55 -7.74
CA LEU A 432 27.37 -24.73 -6.76
C LEU A 432 27.42 -23.48 -5.88
N ALA A 433 27.05 -23.61 -4.63
CA ALA A 433 27.18 -22.53 -3.66
C ALA A 433 28.62 -22.43 -3.14
N VAL A 434 29.13 -21.20 -3.11
CA VAL A 434 30.52 -20.90 -2.74
C VAL A 434 30.54 -19.83 -1.65
N ASP A 435 31.39 -20.01 -0.64
CA ASP A 435 31.65 -19.03 0.40
C ASP A 435 33.15 -18.76 0.47
N ASP A 436 33.59 -17.50 0.28
CA ASP A 436 34.96 -17.08 0.19
C ASP A 436 35.83 -17.97 -0.72
N GLY A 437 35.32 -18.31 -1.91
CA GLY A 437 35.99 -19.15 -2.91
C GLY A 437 36.02 -20.64 -2.61
N ARG A 438 35.38 -21.09 -1.51
CA ARG A 438 35.24 -22.51 -1.14
C ARG A 438 33.89 -23.04 -1.49
N PRO A 439 33.78 -24.17 -2.18
CA PRO A 439 32.49 -24.83 -2.42
C PRO A 439 31.88 -25.31 -1.10
N VAL A 440 30.66 -24.91 -0.81
CA VAL A 440 29.99 -25.24 0.47
C VAL A 440 28.78 -26.13 0.30
N SER A 441 28.09 -26.06 -0.86
CA SER A 441 26.91 -26.89 -1.10
C SER A 441 26.57 -26.95 -2.59
N VAL A 442 25.80 -27.96 -2.98
CA VAL A 442 25.06 -28.00 -4.25
C VAL A 442 23.59 -27.75 -3.94
N ILE A 443 22.96 -26.78 -4.58
CA ILE A 443 21.58 -26.39 -4.35
C ILE A 443 20.73 -26.72 -5.57
N THR A 444 19.61 -27.40 -5.34
CA THR A 444 18.66 -27.85 -6.36
C THR A 444 17.30 -27.16 -6.20
N LYS A 445 16.38 -27.45 -7.15
CA LYS A 445 14.98 -27.00 -7.02
C LYS A 445 14.29 -27.55 -5.76
N ALA A 446 14.62 -28.80 -5.37
CA ALA A 446 14.05 -29.43 -4.18
C ALA A 446 14.43 -28.67 -2.90
N ASP A 447 15.70 -28.32 -2.75
CA ASP A 447 16.18 -27.56 -1.60
C ASP A 447 15.51 -26.21 -1.48
N LEU A 448 15.34 -25.49 -2.61
CA LEU A 448 14.66 -24.19 -2.61
C LEU A 448 13.17 -24.31 -2.26
N LEU A 449 12.50 -25.35 -2.75
CA LEU A 449 11.08 -25.61 -2.42
C LEU A 449 10.90 -25.96 -0.93
N GLU A 450 11.77 -26.79 -0.37
CA GLU A 450 11.77 -27.14 1.05
C GLU A 450 11.97 -25.91 1.93
N PHE A 451 12.99 -25.10 1.64
CA PHE A 451 13.25 -23.85 2.30
C PHE A 451 12.03 -22.90 2.30
N VAL A 452 11.39 -22.69 1.13
CA VAL A 452 10.20 -21.84 1.02
C VAL A 452 9.02 -22.42 1.83
N ALA A 453 8.90 -23.77 1.90
CA ALA A 453 7.86 -24.41 2.68
C ALA A 453 8.06 -24.21 4.20
N HIS A 454 9.32 -24.31 4.69
CA HIS A 454 9.68 -24.06 6.10
C HIS A 454 9.43 -22.60 6.50
N GLN A 455 9.90 -21.65 5.71
CA GLN A 455 9.70 -20.22 5.98
C GLN A 455 8.21 -19.83 6.10
N ARG A 456 7.31 -20.52 5.39
CA ARG A 456 5.87 -20.31 5.52
C ARG A 456 5.27 -20.91 6.79
N ARG A 457 5.91 -21.95 7.40
CA ARG A 457 5.47 -22.52 8.68
C ARG A 457 5.87 -21.66 9.87
N GLU A 458 7.03 -21.05 9.82
CA GLU A 458 7.53 -20.14 10.87
C GLU A 458 6.83 -18.76 10.86
N ALA A 459 6.27 -18.34 9.73
CA ALA A 459 5.55 -17.08 9.57
C ALA A 459 4.05 -17.16 9.97
N ARG A 460 3.56 -18.30 10.41
CA ARG A 460 2.21 -18.53 10.96
C ARG A 460 2.24 -18.61 12.49
#